data_1841639d6fd90fefa1320dd484a90c76
#
_entry.id   1841639d6fd90fefa1320dd484a90c76
#
_cell.length_a   1.000
_cell.length_b   1.000
_cell.length_c   1.000
_cell.angle_alpha   90.00
_cell.angle_beta   90.00
_cell.angle_gamma   90.00
#
_symmetry.space_group_name_H-M   'P 1'
#
loop_
_entity.id
_entity.type
_entity.pdbx_description
1 polymer ?
#
loop_
_entity_poly.entity_id
_entity_poly.type
_entity_poly.pdbx_seq_one_letter_code
_entity_poly.pdbx_strand_id
1 'polypeptide(L)'
;MLFRSDADFMRVGQDPRKIWEIPWSSVSQIPNGAWFGTEFEAERVASLEELLRVTGDRVQVNIELKTYGHGQQLEERVIEIVERMGMVDQIVLMSLDRPTVEKLKGLRPDWNIGLLAAVSIGDLTRLDADFLAVNAKNATHGFVRRAHGSGKDVLVWTVNHPAQMSAMMSLGVDGIITDEPALARDIMQQRAEMTPVERLLVSTGARLGVVEGANESSDEDDA
;
A
#
# COMPACT_ATOMS: atom_id res chain seq x y z
N MET A 1 0.02 3.03 -10.22
CA MET A 1 1.43 2.87 -10.64
C MET A 1 1.99 1.71 -9.84
N LEU A 2 2.06 0.53 -10.46
CA LEU A 2 2.51 -0.71 -9.82
C LEU A 2 4.03 -0.75 -9.83
N PHE A 3 4.65 -0.27 -8.74
CA PHE A 3 6.01 -0.69 -8.44
C PHE A 3 5.99 -2.16 -8.15
N ARG A 4 6.95 -2.87 -8.73
CA ARG A 4 7.02 -4.31 -8.69
C ARG A 4 7.12 -4.85 -7.27
N SER A 5 6.19 -5.73 -6.97
CA SER A 5 6.21 -6.53 -5.75
C SER A 5 6.86 -7.90 -5.93
N ASP A 6 7.19 -8.29 -7.17
CA ASP A 6 7.69 -9.63 -7.47
C ASP A 6 9.21 -9.69 -7.35
N ALA A 7 9.73 -10.85 -7.00
CA ALA A 7 11.17 -11.10 -6.87
C ALA A 7 11.90 -11.11 -8.22
N ASP A 8 11.18 -11.31 -9.32
CA ASP A 8 11.69 -11.34 -10.69
C ASP A 8 10.84 -10.48 -11.62
N PHE A 9 11.13 -10.51 -12.90
CA PHE A 9 10.46 -9.70 -13.91
C PHE A 9 9.58 -10.53 -14.87
N MET A 10 9.30 -11.82 -14.53
CA MET A 10 8.54 -12.72 -15.41
C MET A 10 7.19 -12.15 -15.81
N ARG A 11 6.42 -11.65 -14.85
CA ARG A 11 5.04 -11.19 -15.08
C ARG A 11 4.96 -9.98 -16.00
N VAL A 12 5.92 -9.07 -15.98
CA VAL A 12 5.83 -7.82 -16.76
C VAL A 12 6.83 -7.74 -17.89
N GLY A 13 7.98 -8.38 -17.79
CA GLY A 13 9.07 -8.28 -18.76
C GLY A 13 9.49 -9.63 -19.34
N GLN A 14 8.79 -10.72 -18.96
CA GLN A 14 9.13 -12.10 -19.35
C GLN A 14 10.61 -12.48 -19.07
N ASP A 15 11.18 -11.90 -18.01
CA ASP A 15 12.57 -12.10 -17.60
C ASP A 15 12.59 -12.80 -16.22
N PRO A 16 13.11 -14.04 -16.12
CA PRO A 16 13.11 -14.81 -14.89
C PRO A 16 14.19 -14.40 -13.89
N ARG A 17 15.09 -13.49 -14.26
CA ARG A 17 16.19 -13.09 -13.39
C ARG A 17 15.68 -12.36 -12.15
N LYS A 18 16.26 -12.66 -11.00
CA LYS A 18 15.92 -12.01 -9.75
C LYS A 18 16.51 -10.61 -9.66
N ILE A 19 15.79 -9.70 -9.04
CA ILE A 19 16.19 -8.29 -8.93
C ILE A 19 17.55 -8.12 -8.24
N TRP A 20 17.94 -9.00 -7.33
CA TRP A 20 19.20 -8.97 -6.60
C TRP A 20 20.35 -9.64 -7.34
N GLU A 21 20.10 -10.31 -8.47
CA GLU A 21 21.12 -11.03 -9.27
C GLU A 21 21.69 -10.17 -10.39
N ILE A 22 21.07 -9.06 -10.74
CA ILE A 22 21.44 -8.26 -11.90
C ILE A 22 21.68 -6.79 -11.52
N PRO A 23 22.65 -6.13 -12.20
CA PRO A 23 22.93 -4.72 -11.96
C PRO A 23 21.81 -3.82 -12.49
N TRP A 24 21.73 -2.59 -11.96
CA TRP A 24 20.76 -1.58 -12.41
C TRP A 24 20.78 -1.36 -13.92
N SER A 25 21.98 -1.36 -14.55
CA SER A 25 22.12 -1.21 -16.00
C SER A 25 21.35 -2.26 -16.81
N SER A 26 21.12 -3.44 -16.23
CA SER A 26 20.28 -4.48 -16.83
C SER A 26 18.82 -4.30 -16.47
N VAL A 27 18.51 -3.98 -15.21
CA VAL A 27 17.14 -3.76 -14.73
C VAL A 27 16.46 -2.64 -15.51
N SER A 28 17.14 -1.52 -15.74
CA SER A 28 16.62 -0.35 -16.46
C SER A 28 16.29 -0.60 -17.94
N GLN A 29 16.71 -1.74 -18.50
CA GLN A 29 16.40 -2.13 -19.88
C GLN A 29 15.19 -3.09 -19.98
N ILE A 30 14.70 -3.61 -18.85
CA ILE A 30 13.61 -4.59 -18.84
C ILE A 30 12.31 -3.89 -19.21
N PRO A 31 11.56 -4.39 -20.22
CA PRO A 31 10.22 -3.91 -20.53
C PRO A 31 9.31 -4.05 -19.31
N ASN A 32 8.51 -3.02 -19.03
CA ASN A 32 7.64 -3.02 -17.85
C ASN A 32 6.20 -2.60 -18.14
N GLY A 33 5.86 -2.34 -19.39
CA GLY A 33 4.55 -1.79 -19.74
C GLY A 33 3.76 -2.63 -20.75
N ALA A 34 4.41 -3.46 -21.58
CA ALA A 34 3.75 -4.20 -22.65
C ALA A 34 2.58 -5.12 -22.17
N TRP A 35 2.66 -5.64 -20.97
CA TRP A 35 1.60 -6.45 -20.35
C TRP A 35 0.33 -5.66 -20.07
N PHE A 36 0.44 -4.35 -19.90
CA PHE A 36 -0.68 -3.46 -19.61
C PHE A 36 -1.36 -2.94 -20.89
N GLY A 37 -0.57 -2.67 -21.93
CA GLY A 37 -1.07 -2.22 -23.23
C GLY A 37 0.07 -1.97 -24.20
N THR A 38 -0.19 -2.09 -25.50
CA THR A 38 0.81 -1.90 -26.56
C THR A 38 1.39 -0.48 -26.59
N GLU A 39 0.61 0.51 -26.18
CA GLU A 39 1.04 1.91 -26.05
C GLU A 39 2.12 2.10 -24.97
N PHE A 40 2.25 1.15 -24.03
CA PHE A 40 3.24 1.17 -22.94
C PHE A 40 4.45 0.27 -23.20
N GLU A 41 4.60 -0.30 -24.39
CA GLU A 41 5.70 -1.23 -24.73
C GLU A 41 7.10 -0.60 -24.55
N ALA A 42 7.18 0.72 -24.70
CA ALA A 42 8.42 1.47 -24.51
C ALA A 42 8.79 1.70 -23.04
N GLU A 43 7.86 1.48 -22.11
CA GLU A 43 8.09 1.72 -20.69
C GLU A 43 9.10 0.73 -20.10
N ARG A 44 9.91 1.23 -19.18
CA ARG A 44 10.98 0.48 -18.51
C ARG A 44 10.82 0.59 -17.00
N VAL A 45 11.52 -0.29 -16.29
CA VAL A 45 11.58 -0.23 -14.83
C VAL A 45 12.22 1.10 -14.41
N ALA A 46 11.45 1.91 -13.68
CA ALA A 46 11.94 3.19 -13.18
C ALA A 46 12.69 3.02 -11.84
N SER A 47 13.71 3.83 -11.63
CA SER A 47 14.36 3.97 -10.32
C SER A 47 13.46 4.73 -9.34
N LEU A 48 13.74 4.59 -8.03
CA LEU A 48 13.07 5.37 -7.01
C LEU A 48 13.26 6.89 -7.25
N GLU A 49 14.46 7.32 -7.62
CA GLU A 49 14.74 8.74 -7.91
C GLU A 49 13.92 9.29 -9.09
N GLU A 50 13.78 8.50 -10.15
CA GLU A 50 12.94 8.88 -11.30
C GLU A 50 11.47 9.03 -10.89
N LEU A 51 10.96 8.09 -10.09
CA LEU A 51 9.62 8.18 -9.55
C LEU A 51 9.43 9.45 -8.73
N LEU A 52 10.28 9.65 -7.72
CA LEU A 52 10.18 10.78 -6.82
C LEU A 52 10.30 12.11 -7.58
N ARG A 53 11.11 12.17 -8.64
CA ARG A 53 11.19 13.36 -9.50
C ARG A 53 9.89 13.63 -10.25
N VAL A 54 9.23 12.57 -10.72
CA VAL A 54 7.95 12.70 -11.44
C VAL A 54 6.81 13.06 -10.50
N THR A 55 6.76 12.49 -9.30
CA THR A 55 5.72 12.79 -8.32
C THR A 55 5.87 14.20 -7.73
N GLY A 56 7.10 14.61 -7.45
CA GLY A 56 7.40 15.92 -6.84
C GLY A 56 6.58 16.13 -5.56
N ASP A 57 6.08 17.32 -5.38
CA ASP A 57 5.22 17.73 -4.26
C ASP A 57 3.72 17.54 -4.50
N ARG A 58 3.35 16.90 -5.63
CA ARG A 58 1.94 16.76 -6.05
C ARG A 58 1.15 15.70 -5.31
N VAL A 59 1.83 14.66 -4.81
CA VAL A 59 1.24 13.52 -4.10
C VAL A 59 2.19 12.99 -3.05
N GLN A 60 1.64 12.41 -1.99
CA GLN A 60 2.42 11.57 -1.08
C GLN A 60 2.73 10.22 -1.74
N VAL A 61 3.91 9.68 -1.46
CA VAL A 61 4.34 8.39 -1.98
C VAL A 61 4.50 7.41 -0.83
N ASN A 62 3.76 6.32 -0.89
CA ASN A 62 3.92 5.19 0.03
C ASN A 62 4.89 4.18 -0.60
N ILE A 63 6.05 4.00 0.01
CA ILE A 63 7.11 3.10 -0.47
C ILE A 63 7.10 1.82 0.35
N GLU A 64 6.76 0.70 -0.27
CA GLU A 64 6.91 -0.61 0.34
C GLU A 64 8.30 -1.19 0.10
N LEU A 65 9.00 -1.58 1.17
CA LEU A 65 10.29 -2.25 1.10
C LEU A 65 10.11 -3.76 1.15
N LYS A 66 10.66 -4.47 0.16
CA LYS A 66 10.68 -5.94 0.06
C LYS A 66 12.10 -6.44 -0.09
N THR A 67 12.61 -7.14 0.89
CA THR A 67 14.00 -7.62 0.93
C THR A 67 14.18 -9.02 0.37
N TYR A 68 13.13 -9.85 0.38
CA TYR A 68 13.19 -11.27 0.01
C TYR A 68 14.36 -12.03 0.65
N GLY A 69 14.84 -11.59 1.82
CA GLY A 69 16.04 -12.11 2.47
C GLY A 69 17.37 -11.60 1.91
N HIS A 70 17.33 -10.66 0.96
CA HIS A 70 18.52 -10.09 0.29
C HIS A 70 18.63 -8.57 0.54
N GLY A 71 18.52 -8.13 1.77
CA GLY A 71 18.34 -6.72 2.15
C GLY A 71 19.39 -5.72 1.62
N GLN A 72 20.64 -6.09 1.44
CA GLN A 72 21.72 -5.28 0.81
C GLN A 72 21.69 -3.78 1.15
N GLN A 73 21.41 -3.42 2.42
CA GLN A 73 21.27 -2.01 2.87
C GLN A 73 20.10 -1.28 2.19
N LEU A 74 19.00 -1.97 1.89
CA LEU A 74 17.87 -1.40 1.19
C LEU A 74 17.29 -0.20 1.96
N GLU A 75 17.14 -0.33 3.27
CA GLU A 75 16.58 0.69 4.14
C GLU A 75 17.43 1.97 4.13
N GLU A 76 18.74 1.83 4.29
CA GLU A 76 19.69 2.95 4.27
C GLU A 76 19.69 3.66 2.92
N ARG A 77 19.65 2.91 1.82
CA ARG A 77 19.63 3.47 0.46
C ARG A 77 18.33 4.22 0.17
N VAL A 78 17.20 3.70 0.61
CA VAL A 78 15.91 4.40 0.45
C VAL A 78 15.93 5.71 1.24
N ILE A 79 16.38 5.68 2.50
CA ILE A 79 16.52 6.87 3.34
C ILE A 79 17.43 7.91 2.66
N GLU A 80 18.61 7.49 2.22
CA GLU A 80 19.57 8.38 1.52
C GLU A 80 18.96 9.06 0.30
N ILE A 81 18.23 8.31 -0.54
CA ILE A 81 17.58 8.86 -1.73
C ILE A 81 16.52 9.89 -1.35
N VAL A 82 15.64 9.56 -0.41
CA VAL A 82 14.55 10.43 0.04
C VAL A 82 15.10 11.73 0.64
N GLU A 83 16.11 11.64 1.52
CA GLU A 83 16.76 12.81 2.13
C GLU A 83 17.46 13.67 1.08
N ARG A 84 18.23 13.07 0.17
CA ARG A 84 18.93 13.80 -0.90
C ARG A 84 17.96 14.55 -1.81
N MET A 85 16.77 14.01 -2.02
CA MET A 85 15.72 14.64 -2.82
C MET A 85 14.87 15.65 -2.05
N GLY A 86 15.06 15.76 -0.73
CA GLY A 86 14.29 16.67 0.13
C GLY A 86 12.81 16.32 0.23
N MET A 87 12.45 15.02 0.14
CA MET A 87 11.06 14.58 0.05
C MET A 87 10.54 13.87 1.30
N VAL A 88 11.17 14.09 2.44
CA VAL A 88 10.80 13.40 3.70
C VAL A 88 9.33 13.60 4.06
N ASP A 89 8.81 14.81 3.92
CA ASP A 89 7.42 15.14 4.28
C ASP A 89 6.37 14.56 3.31
N GLN A 90 6.82 14.09 2.12
CA GLN A 90 5.93 13.49 1.10
C GLN A 90 5.97 11.96 1.11
N ILE A 91 6.79 11.35 1.97
CA ILE A 91 7.01 9.90 1.96
C ILE A 91 6.45 9.25 3.21
N VAL A 92 5.82 8.09 3.03
CA VAL A 92 5.64 7.09 4.08
C VAL A 92 6.30 5.79 3.65
N LEU A 93 6.84 5.05 4.60
CA LEU A 93 7.49 3.77 4.34
C LEU A 93 6.70 2.63 4.96
N MET A 94 6.67 1.47 4.32
CA MET A 94 6.08 0.27 4.92
C MET A 94 6.81 -1.00 4.48
N SER A 95 6.65 -2.06 5.24
CA SER A 95 7.11 -3.40 4.88
C SER A 95 6.23 -4.49 5.50
N LEU A 96 6.12 -5.65 4.82
CA LEU A 96 5.60 -6.89 5.41
C LEU A 96 6.59 -7.49 6.42
N ASP A 97 7.87 -7.16 6.27
CA ASP A 97 8.93 -7.70 7.11
C ASP A 97 9.11 -6.83 8.36
N ARG A 98 8.74 -7.39 9.51
CA ARG A 98 8.84 -6.69 10.80
C ARG A 98 10.28 -6.23 11.12
N PRO A 99 11.35 -7.02 10.92
CA PRO A 99 12.71 -6.54 11.11
C PRO A 99 13.05 -5.31 10.27
N THR A 100 12.55 -5.21 9.04
CA THR A 100 12.71 -4.02 8.18
C THR A 100 12.04 -2.79 8.81
N VAL A 101 10.81 -2.93 9.34
CA VAL A 101 10.11 -1.84 10.03
C VAL A 101 10.88 -1.39 11.29
N GLU A 102 11.32 -2.34 12.13
CA GLU A 102 12.10 -2.05 13.33
C GLU A 102 13.43 -1.35 12.99
N LYS A 103 14.11 -1.78 11.93
CA LYS A 103 15.34 -1.15 11.44
C LYS A 103 15.09 0.29 10.95
N LEU A 104 14.04 0.49 10.16
CA LEU A 104 13.66 1.83 9.68
C LEU A 104 13.34 2.77 10.85
N LYS A 105 12.54 2.33 11.83
CA LYS A 105 12.24 3.11 13.05
C LYS A 105 13.50 3.40 13.86
N GLY A 106 14.45 2.47 13.93
CA GLY A 106 15.75 2.72 14.57
C GLY A 106 16.62 3.75 13.86
N LEU A 107 16.56 3.80 12.52
CA LEU A 107 17.32 4.76 11.70
C LEU A 107 16.65 6.14 11.64
N ARG A 108 15.32 6.17 11.56
CA ARG A 108 14.50 7.39 11.42
C ARG A 108 13.25 7.30 12.29
N PRO A 109 13.34 7.51 13.59
CA PRO A 109 12.21 7.40 14.51
C PRO A 109 11.12 8.46 14.25
N ASP A 110 11.49 9.55 13.61
CA ASP A 110 10.65 10.70 13.26
C ASP A 110 9.89 10.52 11.94
N TRP A 111 10.22 9.47 11.15
CA TRP A 111 9.52 9.22 9.89
C TRP A 111 8.24 8.40 10.11
N ASN A 112 7.28 8.58 9.19
CA ASN A 112 6.03 7.82 9.18
C ASN A 112 6.27 6.42 8.56
N ILE A 113 6.34 5.39 9.42
CA ILE A 113 6.72 4.03 9.05
C ILE A 113 5.66 3.05 9.53
N GLY A 114 5.12 2.25 8.60
CA GLY A 114 4.06 1.30 8.87
C GLY A 114 4.44 -0.17 8.69
N LEU A 115 3.67 -1.02 9.34
CA LEU A 115 3.71 -2.46 9.11
C LEU A 115 2.56 -2.86 8.17
N LEU A 116 2.91 -3.54 7.08
CA LEU A 116 1.95 -4.23 6.22
C LEU A 116 1.71 -5.64 6.79
N ALA A 117 0.48 -6.05 7.00
CA ALA A 117 0.15 -7.34 7.57
C ALA A 117 -0.95 -8.05 6.76
N ALA A 118 -0.61 -9.18 6.15
CA ALA A 118 -1.56 -10.05 5.45
C ALA A 118 -2.46 -10.81 6.44
N VAL A 119 -1.89 -11.24 7.56
CA VAL A 119 -2.58 -12.00 8.61
C VAL A 119 -2.33 -11.33 9.96
N SER A 120 -3.38 -11.19 10.76
CA SER A 120 -3.27 -10.66 12.12
C SER A 120 -2.84 -11.77 13.09
N ILE A 121 -1.53 -11.96 13.24
CA ILE A 121 -0.97 -12.87 14.25
C ILE A 121 -0.43 -12.02 15.41
N GLY A 122 -1.04 -12.17 16.58
CA GLY A 122 -0.68 -11.41 17.77
C GLY A 122 -1.29 -10.01 17.82
N ASP A 123 -0.81 -9.21 18.74
CA ASP A 123 -1.29 -7.83 18.94
C ASP A 123 -0.41 -6.83 18.16
N LEU A 124 -0.79 -6.54 16.93
CA LEU A 124 -0.07 -5.61 16.05
C LEU A 124 0.00 -4.19 16.62
N THR A 125 -0.91 -3.83 17.52
CA THR A 125 -0.96 -2.46 18.09
C THR A 125 0.21 -2.16 19.03
N ARG A 126 0.95 -3.18 19.46
CA ARG A 126 2.15 -3.03 20.33
C ARG A 126 3.45 -2.84 19.58
N LEU A 127 3.42 -2.96 18.25
CA LEU A 127 4.63 -2.76 17.45
C LEU A 127 5.01 -1.29 17.38
N ASP A 128 6.29 -1.02 17.27
CA ASP A 128 6.79 0.33 17.00
C ASP A 128 6.62 0.64 15.51
N ALA A 129 5.44 1.13 15.18
CA ALA A 129 5.03 1.57 13.85
C ALA A 129 3.99 2.68 13.99
N ASP A 130 3.93 3.59 13.04
CA ASP A 130 3.01 4.73 13.06
C ASP A 130 1.64 4.38 12.46
N PHE A 131 1.63 3.43 11.51
CA PHE A 131 0.39 2.92 10.93
C PHE A 131 0.45 1.40 10.69
N LEU A 132 -0.73 0.82 10.53
CA LEU A 132 -0.91 -0.60 10.20
C LEU A 132 -1.69 -0.71 8.89
N ALA A 133 -1.08 -1.29 7.86
CA ALA A 133 -1.76 -1.61 6.61
C ALA A 133 -2.19 -3.08 6.62
N VAL A 134 -3.48 -3.35 6.75
CA VAL A 134 -4.00 -4.72 6.94
C VAL A 134 -4.94 -5.12 5.81
N ASN A 135 -5.04 -6.45 5.57
CA ASN A 135 -6.07 -6.96 4.66
C ASN A 135 -7.46 -6.51 5.16
N ALA A 136 -8.32 -6.05 4.24
CA ALA A 136 -9.65 -5.55 4.57
C ALA A 136 -10.50 -6.54 5.37
N LYS A 137 -10.32 -7.85 5.17
CA LYS A 137 -10.98 -8.92 5.96
C LYS A 137 -10.62 -8.88 7.46
N ASN A 138 -9.47 -8.32 7.80
CA ASN A 138 -8.97 -8.21 9.18
C ASN A 138 -9.36 -6.88 9.85
N ALA A 139 -9.84 -5.90 9.09
CA ALA A 139 -10.27 -4.62 9.59
C ALA A 139 -11.66 -4.73 10.24
N THR A 140 -11.69 -4.79 11.56
CA THR A 140 -12.92 -4.77 12.35
C THR A 140 -13.00 -3.50 13.19
N HIS A 141 -14.20 -3.10 13.63
CA HIS A 141 -14.36 -1.97 14.55
C HIS A 141 -13.48 -2.08 15.81
N GLY A 142 -13.36 -3.30 16.33
CA GLY A 142 -12.52 -3.55 17.51
C GLY A 142 -11.04 -3.35 17.19
N PHE A 143 -10.59 -3.78 16.02
CA PHE A 143 -9.20 -3.59 15.58
C PHE A 143 -8.88 -2.10 15.36
N VAL A 144 -9.67 -1.41 14.54
CA VAL A 144 -9.48 0.02 14.22
C VAL A 144 -9.44 0.86 15.51
N ARG A 145 -10.41 0.66 16.40
CA ARG A 145 -10.44 1.38 17.69
C ARG A 145 -9.22 1.11 18.56
N ARG A 146 -8.70 -0.13 18.61
CA ARG A 146 -7.48 -0.44 19.38
C ARG A 146 -6.24 0.19 18.75
N ALA A 147 -6.12 0.16 17.42
CA ALA A 147 -5.02 0.79 16.71
C ALA A 147 -4.98 2.30 16.99
N HIS A 148 -6.12 2.99 16.81
CA HIS A 148 -6.24 4.41 17.14
C HIS A 148 -5.96 4.69 18.61
N GLY A 149 -6.45 3.83 19.54
CA GLY A 149 -6.15 3.93 20.97
C GLY A 149 -4.67 3.79 21.30
N SER A 150 -3.88 3.22 20.39
CA SER A 150 -2.41 3.09 20.48
C SER A 150 -1.67 4.14 19.63
N GLY A 151 -2.38 5.14 19.09
CA GLY A 151 -1.81 6.21 18.28
C GLY A 151 -1.40 5.78 16.87
N LYS A 152 -2.02 4.73 16.31
CA LYS A 152 -1.68 4.21 14.98
C LYS A 152 -2.82 4.40 14.01
N ASP A 153 -2.50 4.87 12.81
CA ASP A 153 -3.44 4.90 11.70
C ASP A 153 -3.66 3.48 11.14
N VAL A 154 -4.80 3.28 10.49
CA VAL A 154 -5.17 2.01 9.86
C VAL A 154 -5.44 2.22 8.38
N LEU A 155 -4.64 1.58 7.55
CA LEU A 155 -4.86 1.46 6.11
C LEU A 155 -5.38 0.06 5.81
N VAL A 156 -6.21 -0.07 4.77
CA VAL A 156 -6.73 -1.37 4.32
C VAL A 156 -6.43 -1.64 2.86
N TRP A 157 -6.10 -2.88 2.52
CA TRP A 157 -5.73 -3.34 1.16
C TRP A 157 -6.32 -4.72 0.85
N THR A 158 -6.47 -5.15 -0.40
CA THR A 158 -6.72 -4.26 -1.55
C THR A 158 -8.23 -4.12 -1.69
N VAL A 159 -8.74 -2.93 -1.81
CA VAL A 159 -10.19 -2.64 -1.78
C VAL A 159 -10.60 -2.01 -3.11
N ASN A 160 -11.18 -2.80 -4.01
CA ASN A 160 -11.51 -2.38 -5.38
C ASN A 160 -13.03 -2.22 -5.63
N HIS A 161 -13.89 -2.68 -4.71
CA HIS A 161 -15.33 -2.64 -4.88
C HIS A 161 -15.99 -1.48 -4.12
N PRO A 162 -16.97 -0.77 -4.73
CA PRO A 162 -17.63 0.39 -4.14
C PRO A 162 -18.23 0.14 -2.76
N ALA A 163 -18.93 -0.99 -2.61
CA ALA A 163 -19.56 -1.36 -1.34
C ALA A 163 -18.52 -1.60 -0.24
N GLN A 164 -17.39 -2.25 -0.57
CA GLN A 164 -16.32 -2.51 0.37
C GLN A 164 -15.58 -1.21 0.73
N MET A 165 -15.32 -0.31 -0.23
CA MET A 165 -14.76 1.02 0.04
C MET A 165 -15.64 1.77 1.04
N SER A 166 -16.96 1.83 0.78
CA SER A 166 -17.91 2.49 1.68
C SER A 166 -17.97 1.85 3.06
N ALA A 167 -17.87 0.51 3.15
CA ALA A 167 -17.82 -0.21 4.42
C ALA A 167 -16.56 0.11 5.21
N MET A 168 -15.38 0.13 4.57
CA MET A 168 -14.12 0.48 5.22
C MET A 168 -14.11 1.92 5.73
N MET A 169 -14.62 2.86 4.94
CA MET A 169 -14.81 4.24 5.38
C MET A 169 -15.74 4.34 6.61
N SER A 170 -16.78 3.48 6.68
CA SER A 170 -17.70 3.43 7.82
C SER A 170 -17.07 2.80 9.07
N LEU A 171 -16.05 1.96 8.91
CA LEU A 171 -15.25 1.44 10.02
C LEU A 171 -14.32 2.50 10.63
N GLY A 172 -14.09 3.62 9.92
CA GLY A 172 -13.21 4.69 10.33
C GLY A 172 -11.73 4.38 10.07
N VAL A 173 -11.42 3.65 9.00
CA VAL A 173 -10.03 3.49 8.55
C VAL A 173 -9.49 4.81 8.01
N ASP A 174 -8.18 5.05 8.14
CA ASP A 174 -7.53 6.30 7.76
C ASP A 174 -7.13 6.32 6.28
N GLY A 175 -6.98 5.14 5.66
CA GLY A 175 -6.69 5.03 4.23
C GLY A 175 -7.15 3.72 3.60
N ILE A 176 -7.35 3.79 2.28
CA ILE A 176 -7.69 2.64 1.43
C ILE A 176 -6.63 2.51 0.35
N ILE A 177 -6.02 1.34 0.26
CA ILE A 177 -5.12 0.96 -0.83
C ILE A 177 -5.96 0.23 -1.87
N THR A 178 -6.00 0.77 -3.10
CA THR A 178 -6.88 0.31 -4.18
C THR A 178 -6.21 0.47 -5.55
N ASP A 179 -6.57 -0.39 -6.50
CA ASP A 179 -6.23 -0.27 -7.91
C ASP A 179 -7.16 0.73 -8.64
N GLU A 180 -8.28 1.14 -7.97
CA GLU A 180 -9.32 2.00 -8.50
C GLU A 180 -9.38 3.37 -7.78
N PRO A 181 -8.30 4.20 -7.84
CA PRO A 181 -8.23 5.43 -7.04
C PRO A 181 -9.24 6.50 -7.46
N ALA A 182 -9.66 6.52 -8.74
CA ALA A 182 -10.71 7.42 -9.21
C ALA A 182 -12.06 7.06 -8.57
N LEU A 183 -12.42 5.77 -8.60
CA LEU A 183 -13.62 5.25 -7.95
C LEU A 183 -13.66 5.53 -6.46
N ALA A 184 -12.52 5.31 -5.76
CA ALA A 184 -12.42 5.59 -4.33
C ALA A 184 -12.70 7.07 -4.03
N ARG A 185 -12.18 7.98 -4.83
CA ARG A 185 -12.41 9.43 -4.71
C ARG A 185 -13.88 9.80 -4.93
N ASP A 186 -14.52 9.22 -5.94
CA ASP A 186 -15.94 9.45 -6.23
C ASP A 186 -16.82 9.00 -5.06
N ILE A 187 -16.53 7.82 -4.48
CA ILE A 187 -17.24 7.31 -3.30
C ILE A 187 -17.02 8.23 -2.09
N MET A 188 -15.80 8.70 -1.86
CA MET A 188 -15.52 9.66 -0.79
C MET A 188 -16.33 10.93 -0.95
N GLN A 189 -16.42 11.47 -2.17
CA GLN A 189 -17.20 12.67 -2.46
C GLN A 189 -18.70 12.43 -2.25
N GLN A 190 -19.26 11.35 -2.80
CA GLN A 190 -20.66 10.99 -2.59
C GLN A 190 -20.99 10.86 -1.09
N ARG A 191 -20.13 10.22 -0.31
CA ARG A 191 -20.31 10.09 1.14
C ARG A 191 -20.21 11.43 1.88
N ALA A 192 -19.39 12.36 1.41
CA ALA A 192 -19.30 13.70 1.99
C ALA A 192 -20.60 14.49 1.83
N GLU A 193 -21.33 14.26 0.73
CA GLU A 193 -22.61 14.89 0.43
C GLU A 193 -23.80 14.23 1.18
N MET A 194 -23.64 13.00 1.69
CA MET A 194 -24.69 12.29 2.45
C MET A 194 -24.99 12.97 3.79
N THR A 195 -26.27 13.00 4.14
CA THR A 195 -26.71 13.34 5.49
C THR A 195 -26.26 12.30 6.53
N PRO A 196 -26.22 12.63 7.82
CA PRO A 196 -25.87 11.66 8.87
C PRO A 196 -26.78 10.41 8.87
N VAL A 197 -28.05 10.56 8.51
CA VAL A 197 -29.03 9.45 8.45
C VAL A 197 -28.69 8.52 7.29
N GLU A 198 -28.41 9.05 6.11
CA GLU A 198 -28.03 8.26 4.94
C GLU A 198 -26.72 7.50 5.18
N ARG A 199 -25.72 8.13 5.79
CA ARG A 199 -24.46 7.46 6.19
C ARG A 199 -24.71 6.30 7.14
N LEU A 200 -25.62 6.48 8.12
CA LEU A 200 -26.00 5.44 9.06
C LEU A 200 -26.69 4.27 8.34
N LEU A 201 -27.60 4.53 7.41
CA LEU A 201 -28.29 3.51 6.64
C LEU A 201 -27.33 2.69 5.78
N VAL A 202 -26.39 3.35 5.06
CA VAL A 202 -25.35 2.70 4.27
C VAL A 202 -24.45 1.82 5.16
N SER A 203 -24.02 2.34 6.32
CA SER A 203 -23.18 1.59 7.25
C SER A 203 -23.88 0.38 7.86
N THR A 204 -25.18 0.47 8.10
CA THR A 204 -26.01 -0.61 8.65
C THR A 204 -26.31 -1.66 7.58
N GLY A 205 -26.61 -1.23 6.35
CA GLY A 205 -26.81 -2.12 5.21
C GLY A 205 -25.58 -2.97 4.90
N ALA A 206 -24.40 -2.37 4.94
CA ALA A 206 -23.13 -3.07 4.76
C ALA A 206 -22.89 -4.12 5.88
N ARG A 207 -23.28 -3.83 7.12
CA ARG A 207 -23.17 -4.79 8.24
C ARG A 207 -24.14 -5.97 8.14
N LEU A 208 -25.31 -5.75 7.57
CA LEU A 208 -26.36 -6.76 7.44
C LEU A 208 -26.24 -7.60 6.17
N GLY A 209 -25.22 -7.35 5.31
CA GLY A 209 -25.04 -8.05 4.05
C GLY A 209 -26.14 -7.75 3.01
N VAL A 210 -26.91 -6.67 3.20
CA VAL A 210 -27.98 -6.25 2.28
C VAL A 210 -27.39 -5.58 1.02
N VAL A 211 -26.13 -5.17 1.07
CA VAL A 211 -25.38 -4.67 -0.08
C VAL A 211 -24.54 -5.83 -0.61
N GLU A 212 -24.99 -6.44 -1.70
CA GLU A 212 -24.25 -7.49 -2.42
C GLU A 212 -22.85 -6.98 -2.79
N GLY A 213 -21.81 -7.75 -2.45
CA GLY A 213 -20.41 -7.45 -2.79
C GLY A 213 -19.39 -7.59 -1.64
N ALA A 214 -19.82 -7.84 -0.41
CA ALA A 214 -18.87 -7.96 0.72
C ALA A 214 -18.15 -9.33 0.78
N ASN A 215 -18.54 -10.32 -0.05
CA ASN A 215 -18.08 -11.70 0.05
C ASN A 215 -17.59 -12.34 -1.26
N GLU A 216 -17.42 -11.60 -2.34
CA GLU A 216 -16.75 -12.16 -3.51
C GLU A 216 -15.24 -12.07 -3.30
N SER A 217 -14.69 -13.23 -3.08
CA SER A 217 -13.29 -13.50 -2.81
C SER A 217 -12.40 -13.16 -3.99
N SER A 218 -11.39 -12.37 -3.75
CA SER A 218 -10.17 -12.33 -4.55
C SER A 218 -9.35 -13.62 -4.31
N ASP A 219 -9.82 -14.76 -4.77
CA ASP A 219 -9.10 -16.05 -4.69
C ASP A 219 -8.34 -16.36 -5.99
N GLU A 220 -8.02 -15.38 -6.85
CA GLU A 220 -7.38 -15.65 -8.14
C GLU A 220 -5.98 -15.04 -8.33
N ASP A 221 -5.34 -14.43 -7.33
CA ASP A 221 -4.02 -13.80 -7.54
C ASP A 221 -2.89 -14.30 -6.61
N ASP A 222 -3.02 -15.49 -5.99
CA ASP A 222 -1.94 -16.13 -5.23
C ASP A 222 -1.62 -17.55 -5.80
N ALA A 223 -1.20 -17.62 -7.07
CA ALA A 223 -0.57 -18.82 -7.63
C ALA A 223 0.74 -18.46 -8.35
#